data_e7f821c662ca231552ce92cc5a6e595d
#
_entry.id   e7f821c662ca231552ce92cc5a6e595d
#
_cell.length_a   1.000
_cell.length_b   1.000
_cell.length_c   1.000
_cell.angle_alpha   90.00
_cell.angle_beta   90.00
_cell.angle_gamma   90.00
#
_symmetry.space_group_name_H-M   'P 1'
#
loop_
_entity.id
_entity.type
_entity.pdbx_description
1 polymer ?
#
loop_
_entity_poly.entity_id
_entity_poly.type
_entity_poly.pdbx_seq_one_letter_code
_entity_poly.pdbx_strand_id
1 'polypeptide(L)'
;MNNKKERVLVTGATGYIASHVIKELLEKNYSVRGTVRSLKSPKCQDLKKNNIFGLKGQSIELVEANLNTNEGWSEALSQCDYLIHMASPVPKGDSYFNDTSIIDTALNGTRSVLEAASGVVKKVVMTSSSAAIMFPEGTMNDSFNYNAPPITEETWSKVEGTLKTIGAYPVSKTKAELFAWDFCKSQAEEKAFDLTTINPTVVIGPLLSSKIRALSLSFPYFAASGKIGSLPKRRIPLPYVDVRDVACAHVESLKNPKTNGERYILHNGYFDLADALQELKEEFLPLSKKWPKHNMPTFIFQLLSFFREDAKMLTSFMGPSHGKVREIISTKVTDHLGLRYRTMSDSLRDTINSFKKLGMIK
;
A
#
# COMPACT_ATOMS: atom_id res chain seq x y z
N MET A 1 9.06 -38.13 4.56
CA MET A 1 9.86 -37.07 3.91
C MET A 1 9.54 -35.78 4.63
N ASN A 2 10.52 -35.16 5.33
CA ASN A 2 10.34 -33.84 5.93
C ASN A 2 10.24 -32.82 4.78
N ASN A 3 9.03 -32.46 4.38
CA ASN A 3 8.82 -31.36 3.43
C ASN A 3 9.30 -30.07 4.10
N LYS A 4 10.52 -29.64 3.80
CA LYS A 4 11.04 -28.33 4.23
C LYS A 4 10.08 -27.27 3.73
N LYS A 5 9.50 -26.49 4.64
CA LYS A 5 8.62 -25.36 4.27
C LYS A 5 9.40 -24.36 3.45
N GLU A 6 8.83 -23.91 2.34
CA GLU A 6 9.43 -22.83 1.55
C GLU A 6 9.47 -21.56 2.37
N ARG A 7 10.58 -20.85 2.26
CA ARG A 7 10.85 -19.64 3.05
C ARG A 7 10.65 -18.40 2.20
N VAL A 8 9.89 -17.46 2.73
CA VAL A 8 9.63 -16.16 2.11
C VAL A 8 10.24 -15.07 2.94
N LEU A 9 11.08 -14.23 2.32
CA LEU A 9 11.52 -12.98 2.91
C LEU A 9 10.45 -11.91 2.63
N VAL A 10 9.98 -11.23 3.69
CA VAL A 10 9.11 -10.05 3.59
C VAL A 10 9.87 -8.83 4.08
N THR A 11 10.17 -7.88 3.20
CA THR A 11 10.87 -6.67 3.61
C THR A 11 9.90 -5.67 4.27
N GLY A 12 10.37 -4.97 5.31
CA GLY A 12 9.54 -4.00 6.03
C GLY A 12 8.41 -4.63 6.85
N ALA A 13 8.70 -5.73 7.56
CA ALA A 13 7.73 -6.56 8.29
C ALA A 13 6.82 -5.81 9.28
N THR A 14 7.22 -4.62 9.75
CA THR A 14 6.43 -3.77 10.66
C THR A 14 5.42 -2.87 9.93
N GLY A 15 5.31 -2.99 8.61
CA GLY A 15 4.38 -2.22 7.78
C GLY A 15 2.93 -2.73 7.85
N TYR A 16 1.97 -1.87 7.47
CA TYR A 16 0.55 -2.20 7.46
C TYR A 16 0.22 -3.37 6.52
N ILE A 17 0.52 -3.23 5.24
CA ILE A 17 0.27 -4.29 4.26
C ILE A 17 1.12 -5.52 4.58
N ALA A 18 2.40 -5.32 4.95
CA ALA A 18 3.30 -6.41 5.29
C ALA A 18 2.76 -7.29 6.43
N SER A 19 2.11 -6.71 7.44
CA SER A 19 1.51 -7.49 8.53
C SER A 19 0.42 -8.46 8.05
N HIS A 20 -0.39 -8.07 7.08
CA HIS A 20 -1.40 -8.92 6.47
C HIS A 20 -0.80 -9.97 5.53
N VAL A 21 0.22 -9.60 4.75
CA VAL A 21 0.97 -10.55 3.91
C VAL A 21 1.64 -11.63 4.77
N ILE A 22 2.27 -11.24 5.88
CA ILE A 22 2.88 -12.20 6.83
C ILE A 22 1.82 -13.14 7.40
N LYS A 23 0.66 -12.59 7.79
CA LYS A 23 -0.46 -13.38 8.28
C LYS A 23 -0.90 -14.41 7.24
N GLU A 24 -1.15 -14.00 6.01
CA GLU A 24 -1.57 -14.86 4.90
C GLU A 24 -0.52 -15.94 4.58
N LEU A 25 0.78 -15.59 4.56
CA LEU A 25 1.88 -16.56 4.37
C LEU A 25 1.91 -17.62 5.46
N LEU A 26 1.74 -17.23 6.73
CA LEU A 26 1.71 -18.14 7.85
C LEU A 26 0.48 -19.07 7.77
N GLU A 27 -0.69 -18.55 7.42
CA GLU A 27 -1.91 -19.33 7.20
C GLU A 27 -1.74 -20.39 6.10
N LYS A 28 -0.98 -20.05 5.05
CA LYS A 28 -0.61 -20.96 3.95
C LYS A 28 0.62 -21.82 4.23
N ASN A 29 1.07 -21.85 5.50
CA ASN A 29 2.14 -22.73 5.96
C ASN A 29 3.54 -22.46 5.40
N TYR A 30 3.82 -21.23 4.95
CA TYR A 30 5.18 -20.80 4.62
C TYR A 30 6.01 -20.55 5.89
N SER A 31 7.34 -20.71 5.77
CA SER A 31 8.30 -20.16 6.73
C SER A 31 8.54 -18.68 6.40
N VAL A 32 8.37 -17.79 7.35
CA VAL A 32 8.47 -16.34 7.09
C VAL A 32 9.63 -15.73 7.83
N ARG A 33 10.50 -15.05 7.07
CA ARG A 33 11.50 -14.13 7.59
C ARG A 33 11.09 -12.71 7.26
N GLY A 34 11.19 -11.78 8.22
CA GLY A 34 10.83 -10.39 8.03
C GLY A 34 12.00 -9.46 8.30
N THR A 35 12.25 -8.47 7.42
CA THR A 35 13.26 -7.46 7.72
C THR A 35 12.68 -6.29 8.50
N VAL A 36 13.49 -5.77 9.41
CA VAL A 36 13.18 -4.57 10.22
C VAL A 36 14.43 -3.70 10.29
N ARG A 37 14.26 -2.38 10.48
CA ARG A 37 15.40 -1.46 10.63
C ARG A 37 16.14 -1.63 11.95
N SER A 38 15.43 -2.08 12.99
CA SER A 38 16.02 -2.37 14.30
C SER A 38 15.15 -3.36 15.06
N LEU A 39 15.75 -4.43 15.53
CA LEU A 39 15.11 -5.44 16.38
C LEU A 39 14.73 -4.89 17.77
N LYS A 40 15.35 -3.79 18.20
CA LYS A 40 15.03 -3.09 19.45
C LYS A 40 13.76 -2.26 19.36
N SER A 41 13.21 -2.04 18.16
CA SER A 41 12.00 -1.24 17.94
C SER A 41 10.81 -1.81 18.71
N PRO A 42 10.00 -0.95 19.38
CA PRO A 42 8.74 -1.38 20.02
C PRO A 42 7.77 -2.10 19.07
N LYS A 43 7.80 -1.79 17.78
CA LYS A 43 7.01 -2.49 16.76
C LYS A 43 7.45 -3.94 16.57
N CYS A 44 8.75 -4.22 16.64
CA CYS A 44 9.28 -5.58 16.54
C CYS A 44 8.91 -6.42 17.76
N GLN A 45 8.94 -5.81 18.95
CA GLN A 45 8.49 -6.48 20.19
C GLN A 45 7.01 -6.84 20.12
N ASP A 46 6.19 -5.99 19.53
CA ASP A 46 4.76 -6.24 19.32
C ASP A 46 4.53 -7.43 18.37
N LEU A 47 5.26 -7.49 17.26
CA LEU A 47 5.20 -8.62 16.32
C LEU A 47 5.54 -9.96 17.00
N LYS A 48 6.54 -9.96 17.89
CA LYS A 48 7.00 -11.18 18.58
C LYS A 48 6.11 -11.60 19.75
N LYS A 49 5.67 -10.62 20.57
CA LYS A 49 5.03 -10.91 21.88
C LYS A 49 3.51 -11.08 21.80
N ASN A 50 2.85 -10.37 20.92
CA ASN A 50 1.40 -10.21 21.00
C ASN A 50 0.63 -11.11 20.03
N ASN A 51 1.30 -12.08 19.39
CA ASN A 51 0.65 -12.97 18.42
C ASN A 51 -0.37 -12.23 17.53
N ILE A 52 0.06 -11.08 16.99
CA ILE A 52 -0.84 -10.18 16.23
C ILE A 52 -1.48 -10.87 15.01
N PHE A 53 -0.89 -11.98 14.58
CA PHE A 53 -1.41 -12.78 13.48
C PHE A 53 -2.50 -13.76 13.91
N GLY A 54 -2.70 -13.98 15.23
CA GLY A 54 -3.73 -14.88 15.75
C GLY A 54 -3.45 -16.37 15.55
N LEU A 55 -2.24 -16.76 15.17
CA LEU A 55 -1.87 -18.12 14.78
C LEU A 55 -1.05 -18.79 15.88
N LYS A 56 -1.63 -19.80 16.55
CA LYS A 56 -0.93 -20.55 17.61
C LYS A 56 0.23 -21.39 17.04
N GLY A 57 1.39 -21.32 17.70
CA GLY A 57 2.55 -22.14 17.34
C GLY A 57 3.31 -21.70 16.10
N GLN A 58 2.92 -20.61 15.45
CA GLN A 58 3.64 -20.04 14.32
C GLN A 58 4.42 -18.79 14.77
N SER A 59 5.63 -18.64 14.26
CA SER A 59 6.51 -17.52 14.55
C SER A 59 7.12 -16.98 13.27
N ILE A 60 7.49 -15.71 13.31
CA ILE A 60 8.26 -15.04 12.28
C ILE A 60 9.71 -14.87 12.76
N GLU A 61 10.67 -15.18 11.90
CA GLU A 61 12.05 -14.80 12.09
C GLU A 61 12.23 -13.33 11.71
N LEU A 62 12.82 -12.50 12.59
CA LEU A 62 13.11 -11.10 12.29
C LEU A 62 14.61 -10.88 12.20
N VAL A 63 15.03 -10.20 11.13
CA VAL A 63 16.42 -9.80 10.86
C VAL A 63 16.52 -8.30 10.59
N GLU A 64 17.67 -7.72 10.88
CA GLU A 64 17.92 -6.30 10.59
C GLU A 64 18.37 -6.12 9.14
N ALA A 65 17.77 -5.18 8.43
CA ALA A 65 18.22 -4.68 7.13
C ALA A 65 17.66 -3.27 6.90
N ASN A 66 18.40 -2.43 6.17
CA ASN A 66 18.05 -1.03 5.99
C ASN A 66 18.18 -0.62 4.51
N LEU A 67 17.14 0.05 3.96
CA LEU A 67 17.13 0.56 2.59
C LEU A 67 18.17 1.67 2.33
N ASN A 68 18.62 2.37 3.39
CA ASN A 68 19.59 3.44 3.26
C ASN A 68 21.04 2.95 3.28
N THR A 69 21.25 1.66 3.59
CA THR A 69 22.56 1.02 3.58
C THR A 69 22.44 -0.29 2.80
N ASN A 70 23.51 -0.77 2.20
CA ASN A 70 23.51 -2.06 1.50
C ASN A 70 23.71 -3.24 2.46
N GLU A 71 23.57 -3.01 3.78
CA GLU A 71 23.86 -4.01 4.80
C GLU A 71 22.66 -4.89 5.12
N GLY A 72 22.92 -6.13 5.46
CA GLY A 72 21.96 -7.10 5.98
C GLY A 72 21.13 -7.81 4.90
N TRP A 73 21.16 -7.41 3.64
CA TRP A 73 20.29 -8.00 2.61
C TRP A 73 20.68 -9.43 2.23
N SER A 74 21.98 -9.71 2.08
CA SER A 74 22.47 -11.06 1.76
C SER A 74 22.16 -12.05 2.87
N GLU A 75 22.32 -11.65 4.15
CA GLU A 75 21.96 -12.48 5.29
C GLU A 75 20.43 -12.68 5.36
N ALA A 76 19.67 -11.61 5.16
CA ALA A 76 18.21 -11.68 5.16
C ALA A 76 17.65 -12.63 4.08
N LEU A 77 18.26 -12.66 2.90
CA LEU A 77 17.87 -13.52 1.77
C LEU A 77 18.41 -14.95 1.86
N SER A 78 19.40 -15.21 2.70
CA SER A 78 20.00 -16.54 2.83
C SER A 78 18.94 -17.61 3.08
N GLN A 79 18.95 -18.68 2.25
CA GLN A 79 17.99 -19.80 2.31
C GLN A 79 16.52 -19.40 2.10
N CYS A 80 16.23 -18.26 1.47
CA CYS A 80 14.88 -17.91 1.06
C CYS A 80 14.58 -18.41 -0.35
N ASP A 81 13.39 -18.93 -0.56
CA ASP A 81 12.88 -19.39 -1.87
C ASP A 81 12.25 -18.23 -2.65
N TYR A 82 11.64 -17.28 -1.93
CA TYR A 82 10.89 -16.15 -2.48
C TYR A 82 11.16 -14.86 -1.72
N LEU A 83 10.98 -13.75 -2.42
CA LEU A 83 11.04 -12.41 -1.85
C LEU A 83 9.72 -11.67 -2.10
N ILE A 84 9.10 -11.13 -1.04
CA ILE A 84 8.07 -10.09 -1.14
C ILE A 84 8.69 -8.77 -0.70
N HIS A 85 8.99 -7.91 -1.69
CA HIS A 85 9.65 -6.62 -1.44
C HIS A 85 8.60 -5.52 -1.20
N MET A 86 8.40 -5.17 0.07
CA MET A 86 7.40 -4.19 0.51
C MET A 86 8.01 -2.95 1.16
N ALA A 87 9.27 -3.03 1.60
CA ALA A 87 9.94 -1.90 2.21
C ALA A 87 10.12 -0.78 1.19
N SER A 88 9.62 0.39 1.52
CA SER A 88 9.77 1.61 0.73
C SER A 88 9.65 2.80 1.68
N PRO A 89 10.33 3.93 1.41
CA PRO A 89 10.06 5.13 2.16
C PRO A 89 8.62 5.58 1.95
N VAL A 90 7.94 5.89 3.05
CA VAL A 90 6.57 6.43 3.04
C VAL A 90 6.65 7.86 3.52
N PRO A 91 6.14 8.82 2.74
CA PRO A 91 6.15 10.23 3.12
C PRO A 91 5.35 10.44 4.42
N LYS A 92 5.76 11.44 5.20
CA LYS A 92 5.07 11.85 6.41
C LYS A 92 4.45 13.23 6.18
N GLY A 93 3.13 13.37 6.44
CA GLY A 93 2.45 14.65 6.27
C GLY A 93 2.59 15.20 4.86
N ASP A 94 2.98 16.47 4.73
CA ASP A 94 3.18 17.21 3.47
C ASP A 94 4.42 16.76 2.68
N SER A 95 5.26 15.91 3.25
CA SER A 95 6.43 15.34 2.55
C SER A 95 6.07 14.52 1.31
N TYR A 96 4.79 14.18 1.12
CA TYR A 96 4.29 13.54 -0.09
C TYR A 96 4.70 14.30 -1.36
N PHE A 97 4.64 15.63 -1.33
CA PHE A 97 4.97 16.48 -2.47
C PHE A 97 6.43 16.92 -2.51
N ASN A 98 7.04 17.20 -1.37
CA ASN A 98 8.25 17.99 -1.28
C ASN A 98 9.51 17.24 -0.86
N ASP A 99 9.38 16.07 -0.22
CA ASP A 99 10.53 15.30 0.25
C ASP A 99 11.16 14.48 -0.88
N THR A 100 12.07 15.10 -1.60
CA THR A 100 12.79 14.44 -2.71
C THR A 100 13.74 13.34 -2.26
N SER A 101 14.14 13.30 -0.98
CA SER A 101 15.04 12.27 -0.44
C SER A 101 14.44 10.87 -0.52
N ILE A 102 13.10 10.77 -0.57
CA ILE A 102 12.42 9.49 -0.74
C ILE A 102 12.68 8.86 -2.12
N ILE A 103 13.00 9.66 -3.15
CA ILE A 103 13.23 9.17 -4.52
C ILE A 103 14.51 8.31 -4.52
N ASP A 104 15.61 8.86 -4.02
CA ASP A 104 16.88 8.16 -3.99
C ASP A 104 16.82 6.96 -3.03
N THR A 105 16.19 7.12 -1.87
CA THR A 105 16.00 6.03 -0.91
C THR A 105 15.18 4.88 -1.53
N ALA A 106 14.11 5.18 -2.29
CA ALA A 106 13.29 4.15 -2.94
C ALA A 106 14.07 3.42 -4.04
N LEU A 107 14.78 4.18 -4.89
CA LEU A 107 15.54 3.64 -6.01
C LEU A 107 16.73 2.79 -5.53
N ASN A 108 17.57 3.34 -4.66
CA ASN A 108 18.76 2.65 -4.15
C ASN A 108 18.39 1.48 -3.26
N GLY A 109 17.35 1.62 -2.43
CA GLY A 109 16.86 0.52 -1.61
C GLY A 109 16.31 -0.64 -2.45
N THR A 110 15.55 -0.35 -3.53
CA THR A 110 15.10 -1.39 -4.47
C THR A 110 16.28 -2.06 -5.15
N ARG A 111 17.28 -1.29 -5.62
CA ARG A 111 18.52 -1.80 -6.22
C ARG A 111 19.21 -2.80 -5.29
N SER A 112 19.51 -2.40 -4.05
CA SER A 112 20.24 -3.22 -3.08
C SER A 112 19.54 -4.54 -2.77
N VAL A 113 18.21 -4.49 -2.66
CA VAL A 113 17.40 -5.68 -2.39
C VAL A 113 17.39 -6.64 -3.59
N LEU A 114 17.22 -6.13 -4.82
CA LEU A 114 17.16 -6.97 -6.02
C LEU A 114 18.54 -7.55 -6.38
N GLU A 115 19.62 -6.78 -6.21
CA GLU A 115 20.99 -7.27 -6.37
C GLU A 115 21.29 -8.44 -5.42
N ALA A 116 20.86 -8.32 -4.16
CA ALA A 116 21.04 -9.39 -3.17
C ALA A 116 20.11 -10.60 -3.43
N ALA A 117 18.97 -10.41 -4.10
CA ALA A 117 18.02 -11.48 -4.45
C ALA A 117 18.47 -12.29 -5.68
N SER A 118 19.28 -11.68 -6.56
CA SER A 118 19.78 -12.29 -7.81
C SER A 118 20.60 -13.55 -7.52
N GLY A 119 20.24 -14.66 -8.15
CA GLY A 119 20.83 -15.99 -7.94
C GLY A 119 20.45 -16.67 -6.62
N VAL A 120 19.53 -16.09 -5.84
CA VAL A 120 19.11 -16.63 -4.53
C VAL A 120 17.66 -17.09 -4.55
N VAL A 121 16.74 -16.21 -4.97
CA VAL A 121 15.30 -16.51 -4.96
C VAL A 121 14.77 -16.87 -6.34
N LYS A 122 13.71 -17.65 -6.38
CA LYS A 122 13.02 -18.06 -7.63
C LYS A 122 12.15 -16.93 -8.18
N LYS A 123 11.57 -16.12 -7.28
CA LYS A 123 10.61 -15.09 -7.65
C LYS A 123 10.60 -13.94 -6.66
N VAL A 124 10.41 -12.75 -7.19
CA VAL A 124 10.19 -11.50 -6.44
C VAL A 124 8.78 -10.99 -6.72
N VAL A 125 8.02 -10.72 -5.67
CA VAL A 125 6.77 -9.96 -5.72
C VAL A 125 7.01 -8.61 -5.08
N MET A 126 6.96 -7.54 -5.87
CA MET A 126 7.26 -6.18 -5.41
C MET A 126 5.97 -5.38 -5.18
N THR A 127 5.85 -4.77 -4.02
CA THR A 127 4.79 -3.79 -3.77
C THR A 127 5.18 -2.44 -4.34
N SER A 128 4.58 -2.09 -5.46
CA SER A 128 4.64 -0.76 -6.04
C SER A 128 3.45 0.09 -5.53
N SER A 129 2.80 0.84 -6.38
CA SER A 129 1.64 1.68 -6.06
C SER A 129 0.91 2.07 -7.34
N SER A 130 -0.40 2.30 -7.25
CA SER A 130 -1.14 3.00 -8.31
C SER A 130 -0.53 4.37 -8.66
N ALA A 131 0.22 4.99 -7.74
CA ALA A 131 0.95 6.22 -8.01
C ALA A 131 2.01 6.09 -9.13
N ALA A 132 2.47 4.87 -9.44
CA ALA A 132 3.34 4.62 -10.59
C ALA A 132 2.59 4.52 -11.92
N ILE A 133 1.25 4.61 -11.90
CA ILE A 133 0.38 4.36 -13.06
C ILE A 133 -0.57 5.55 -13.34
N MET A 134 -1.06 6.24 -12.31
CA MET A 134 -2.22 7.13 -12.38
C MET A 134 -1.97 8.50 -13.02
N PHE A 135 -0.73 8.86 -13.34
CA PHE A 135 -0.36 10.21 -13.80
C PHE A 135 0.35 10.21 -15.16
N PRO A 136 -0.26 9.65 -16.23
CA PRO A 136 0.41 9.50 -17.53
C PRO A 136 0.71 10.84 -18.22
N GLU A 137 -0.08 11.87 -18.01
CA GLU A 137 0.17 13.22 -18.51
C GLU A 137 1.07 14.04 -17.55
N GLY A 138 1.29 13.53 -16.33
CA GLY A 138 2.16 14.12 -15.32
C GLY A 138 1.50 15.20 -14.47
N THR A 139 0.18 15.13 -14.28
CA THR A 139 -0.58 16.05 -13.43
C THR A 139 -1.46 15.30 -12.44
N MET A 140 -1.76 15.90 -11.27
CA MET A 140 -2.71 15.33 -10.31
C MET A 140 -4.13 15.24 -10.86
N ASN A 141 -4.44 16.00 -11.91
CA ASN A 141 -5.75 15.99 -12.55
C ASN A 141 -5.97 14.80 -13.51
N ASP A 142 -4.91 14.04 -13.83
CA ASP A 142 -5.00 12.90 -14.74
C ASP A 142 -6.06 11.87 -14.31
N SER A 143 -6.18 11.65 -13.00
CA SER A 143 -7.19 10.76 -12.40
C SER A 143 -8.64 11.25 -12.59
N PHE A 144 -8.84 12.50 -12.98
CA PHE A 144 -10.15 13.11 -13.18
C PHE A 144 -10.45 13.41 -14.66
N ASN A 145 -9.53 13.09 -15.55
CA ASN A 145 -9.74 13.23 -16.99
C ASN A 145 -10.56 12.04 -17.53
N TYR A 146 -11.86 12.01 -17.23
CA TYR A 146 -12.77 10.92 -17.60
C TYR A 146 -12.96 10.74 -19.11
N ASN A 147 -12.52 11.70 -19.94
CA ASN A 147 -12.53 11.59 -21.40
C ASN A 147 -11.24 10.97 -21.96
N ALA A 148 -10.20 10.83 -21.15
CA ALA A 148 -8.97 10.15 -21.55
C ALA A 148 -9.16 8.62 -21.58
N PRO A 149 -8.32 7.88 -22.34
CA PRO A 149 -8.33 6.43 -22.31
C PRO A 149 -8.23 5.89 -20.87
N PRO A 150 -8.85 4.73 -20.56
CA PRO A 150 -8.73 4.11 -19.25
C PRO A 150 -7.28 3.91 -18.80
N ILE A 151 -7.05 3.93 -17.50
CA ILE A 151 -5.78 3.54 -16.89
C ILE A 151 -5.76 2.00 -16.81
N THR A 152 -4.66 1.41 -17.31
CA THR A 152 -4.43 -0.04 -17.32
C THR A 152 -3.05 -0.36 -16.75
N GLU A 153 -2.72 -1.65 -16.63
CA GLU A 153 -1.39 -2.09 -16.22
C GLU A 153 -0.27 -1.67 -17.18
N GLU A 154 -0.58 -1.33 -18.42
CA GLU A 154 0.40 -0.81 -19.41
C GLU A 154 0.72 0.67 -19.22
N THR A 155 -0.11 1.37 -18.44
CA THR A 155 0.04 2.81 -18.18
C THR A 155 1.19 3.06 -17.21
N TRP A 156 1.95 4.15 -17.45
CA TRP A 156 2.99 4.63 -16.55
C TRP A 156 2.78 6.10 -16.22
N SER A 157 3.02 6.45 -14.95
CA SER A 157 3.08 7.85 -14.56
C SER A 157 4.32 8.50 -15.16
N LYS A 158 4.16 9.68 -15.75
CA LYS A 158 5.26 10.49 -16.28
C LYS A 158 6.12 11.02 -15.14
N VAL A 159 7.44 10.88 -15.22
CA VAL A 159 8.36 11.31 -14.16
C VAL A 159 9.23 12.50 -14.55
N GLU A 160 9.54 12.66 -15.85
CA GLU A 160 10.38 13.75 -16.34
C GLU A 160 9.65 15.08 -16.24
N GLY A 161 10.26 16.02 -15.51
CA GLY A 161 9.72 17.39 -15.35
C GLY A 161 8.46 17.49 -14.48
N THR A 162 8.00 16.41 -13.86
CA THR A 162 6.69 16.36 -13.19
C THR A 162 6.75 16.45 -11.66
N LEU A 163 7.94 16.56 -11.06
CA LEU A 163 8.11 16.60 -9.61
C LEU A 163 7.24 17.67 -8.92
N LYS A 164 7.10 18.85 -9.54
CA LYS A 164 6.28 19.95 -9.01
C LYS A 164 4.77 19.74 -9.19
N THR A 165 4.37 18.86 -10.12
CA THR A 165 2.97 18.64 -10.48
C THR A 165 2.35 17.42 -9.83
N ILE A 166 3.08 16.31 -9.73
CA ILE A 166 2.58 15.06 -9.11
C ILE A 166 3.25 14.77 -7.77
N GLY A 167 4.37 15.45 -7.45
CA GLY A 167 5.08 15.31 -6.17
C GLY A 167 6.11 14.18 -6.14
N ALA A 168 6.87 14.14 -5.06
CA ALA A 168 7.99 13.22 -4.89
C ALA A 168 7.57 11.75 -4.77
N TYR A 169 6.43 11.46 -4.15
CA TYR A 169 6.00 10.08 -3.94
C TYR A 169 5.68 9.33 -5.24
N PRO A 170 4.84 9.83 -6.16
CA PRO A 170 4.63 9.17 -7.45
C PRO A 170 5.93 8.99 -8.24
N VAL A 171 6.78 10.03 -8.28
CA VAL A 171 8.09 9.94 -8.95
C VAL A 171 8.95 8.84 -8.34
N SER A 172 9.00 8.72 -7.00
CA SER A 172 9.78 7.69 -6.32
C SER A 172 9.29 6.27 -6.64
N LYS A 173 7.98 6.06 -6.64
CA LYS A 173 7.37 4.77 -6.94
C LYS A 173 7.56 4.36 -8.39
N THR A 174 7.36 5.28 -9.31
CA THR A 174 7.56 5.01 -10.75
C THR A 174 9.02 4.66 -11.05
N LYS A 175 9.98 5.44 -10.55
CA LYS A 175 11.41 5.17 -10.79
C LYS A 175 11.87 3.85 -10.18
N ALA A 176 11.41 3.52 -8.96
CA ALA A 176 11.76 2.26 -8.31
C ALA A 176 11.18 1.04 -9.07
N GLU A 177 9.95 1.15 -9.58
CA GLU A 177 9.33 0.07 -10.35
C GLU A 177 9.96 -0.09 -11.74
N LEU A 178 10.22 1.00 -12.47
CA LEU A 178 10.94 0.97 -13.74
C LEU A 178 12.32 0.31 -13.58
N PHE A 179 13.07 0.73 -12.56
CA PHE A 179 14.35 0.10 -12.24
C PHE A 179 14.23 -1.41 -12.01
N ALA A 180 13.20 -1.85 -11.26
CA ALA A 180 13.02 -3.28 -10.98
C ALA A 180 12.77 -4.08 -12.26
N TRP A 181 12.00 -3.56 -13.20
CA TRP A 181 11.76 -4.18 -14.51
C TRP A 181 13.02 -4.22 -15.37
N ASP A 182 13.77 -3.13 -15.44
CA ASP A 182 15.01 -3.06 -16.20
C ASP A 182 16.08 -3.99 -15.62
N PHE A 183 16.20 -4.03 -14.28
CA PHE A 183 17.09 -4.96 -13.60
C PHE A 183 16.72 -6.41 -13.89
N CYS A 184 15.44 -6.78 -13.80
CA CYS A 184 14.98 -8.13 -14.09
C CYS A 184 15.34 -8.58 -15.51
N LYS A 185 15.13 -7.70 -16.52
CA LYS A 185 15.48 -7.96 -17.92
C LYS A 185 16.98 -8.09 -18.17
N SER A 186 17.81 -7.44 -17.37
CA SER A 186 19.27 -7.42 -17.53
C SER A 186 20.00 -8.58 -16.86
N GLN A 187 19.30 -9.42 -16.09
CA GLN A 187 19.93 -10.53 -15.38
C GLN A 187 20.42 -11.62 -16.34
N ALA A 188 21.59 -12.19 -16.03
CA ALA A 188 22.01 -13.42 -16.65
C ALA A 188 21.05 -14.57 -16.26
N GLU A 189 20.81 -15.52 -17.18
CA GLU A 189 19.80 -16.57 -17.02
C GLU A 189 19.98 -17.37 -15.71
N GLU A 190 21.21 -17.71 -15.36
CA GLU A 190 21.53 -18.49 -14.14
C GLU A 190 21.28 -17.74 -12.82
N LYS A 191 21.08 -16.41 -12.88
CA LYS A 191 20.79 -15.54 -11.73
C LYS A 191 19.38 -14.93 -11.77
N ALA A 192 18.64 -15.20 -12.84
CA ALA A 192 17.34 -14.62 -13.05
C ALA A 192 16.30 -15.11 -12.03
N PHE A 193 15.43 -14.21 -11.63
CA PHE A 193 14.21 -14.48 -10.93
C PHE A 193 13.01 -13.91 -11.70
N ASP A 194 11.84 -14.51 -11.52
CA ASP A 194 10.62 -13.92 -12.04
C ASP A 194 10.20 -12.69 -11.21
N LEU A 195 9.72 -11.64 -11.86
CA LEU A 195 9.20 -10.44 -11.21
C LEU A 195 7.70 -10.32 -11.42
N THR A 196 7.00 -9.97 -10.35
CA THR A 196 5.60 -9.52 -10.36
C THR A 196 5.51 -8.21 -9.59
N THR A 197 4.83 -7.19 -10.12
CA THR A 197 4.54 -5.97 -9.36
C THR A 197 3.07 -5.87 -9.00
N ILE A 198 2.81 -5.48 -7.77
CA ILE A 198 1.48 -5.22 -7.23
C ILE A 198 1.35 -3.71 -7.00
N ASN A 199 0.37 -3.10 -7.66
CA ASN A 199 0.14 -1.65 -7.69
C ASN A 199 -1.21 -1.30 -7.03
N PRO A 200 -1.29 -1.33 -5.68
CA PRO A 200 -2.54 -1.05 -4.99
C PRO A 200 -2.90 0.43 -5.06
N THR A 201 -4.20 0.71 -5.11
CA THR A 201 -4.78 2.02 -4.88
C THR A 201 -4.76 2.36 -3.38
N VAL A 202 -5.63 3.24 -2.86
CA VAL A 202 -5.68 3.58 -1.44
C VAL A 202 -6.08 2.33 -0.63
N VAL A 203 -5.15 1.82 0.17
CA VAL A 203 -5.36 0.58 0.91
C VAL A 203 -6.09 0.86 2.23
N ILE A 204 -7.27 0.30 2.39
CA ILE A 204 -8.06 0.34 3.63
C ILE A 204 -8.25 -1.07 4.19
N GLY A 205 -8.78 -1.19 5.40
CA GLY A 205 -9.00 -2.48 6.06
C GLY A 205 -8.47 -2.49 7.49
N PRO A 206 -8.64 -3.59 8.24
CA PRO A 206 -8.34 -3.64 9.65
C PRO A 206 -6.85 -3.50 9.97
N LEU A 207 -6.53 -2.87 11.11
CA LEU A 207 -5.20 -2.89 11.71
C LEU A 207 -5.04 -4.15 12.59
N LEU A 208 -3.87 -4.78 12.53
CA LEU A 208 -3.54 -5.91 13.41
C LEU A 208 -2.89 -5.46 14.74
N SER A 209 -2.37 -4.23 14.81
CA SER A 209 -1.76 -3.66 16.01
C SER A 209 -1.88 -2.14 16.04
N SER A 210 -2.10 -1.56 17.22
CA SER A 210 -2.12 -0.12 17.42
C SER A 210 -0.77 0.58 17.20
N LYS A 211 0.33 -0.17 17.12
CA LYS A 211 1.68 0.33 16.81
C LYS A 211 1.95 0.44 15.31
N ILE A 212 1.16 -0.24 14.49
CA ILE A 212 1.23 -0.12 13.03
C ILE A 212 0.62 1.22 12.62
N ARG A 213 1.24 1.89 11.67
CA ARG A 213 0.75 3.15 11.08
C ARG A 213 0.63 2.97 9.59
N ALA A 214 -0.47 3.50 9.04
CA ALA A 214 -0.72 3.57 7.61
C ALA A 214 -1.24 4.96 7.26
N LEU A 215 -0.63 5.63 6.30
CA LEU A 215 -1.07 6.95 5.86
C LEU A 215 -2.50 6.89 5.32
N SER A 216 -2.82 5.87 4.54
CA SER A 216 -4.16 5.63 3.98
C SER A 216 -5.27 5.46 5.04
N LEU A 217 -4.92 5.05 6.26
CA LEU A 217 -5.88 4.93 7.37
C LEU A 217 -6.01 6.19 8.22
N SER A 218 -5.21 7.23 7.97
CA SER A 218 -5.28 8.47 8.77
C SER A 218 -6.65 9.14 8.64
N PHE A 219 -7.20 9.22 7.41
CA PHE A 219 -8.52 9.82 7.18
C PHE A 219 -9.65 9.00 7.79
N PRO A 220 -9.77 7.69 7.54
CA PRO A 220 -10.74 6.84 8.23
C PRO A 220 -10.66 6.96 9.75
N TYR A 221 -9.44 7.03 10.30
CA TYR A 221 -9.24 7.19 11.73
C TYR A 221 -9.73 8.54 12.26
N PHE A 222 -9.35 9.66 11.64
CA PHE A 222 -9.78 10.99 12.07
C PHE A 222 -11.27 11.18 11.92
N ALA A 223 -11.86 10.67 10.84
CA ALA A 223 -13.29 10.72 10.63
C ALA A 223 -14.04 9.85 11.65
N ALA A 224 -13.64 8.60 11.82
CA ALA A 224 -14.29 7.68 12.78
C ALA A 224 -14.12 8.15 14.24
N SER A 225 -13.00 8.78 14.59
CA SER A 225 -12.79 9.34 15.95
C SER A 225 -13.54 10.66 16.21
N GLY A 226 -14.20 11.22 15.19
CA GLY A 226 -14.89 12.52 15.29
C GLY A 226 -13.95 13.74 15.34
N LYS A 227 -12.67 13.58 14.99
CA LYS A 227 -11.71 14.67 14.91
C LYS A 227 -11.91 15.56 13.68
N ILE A 228 -12.56 15.02 12.65
CA ILE A 228 -13.02 15.74 11.48
C ILE A 228 -14.56 15.72 11.52
N GLY A 229 -15.19 16.87 11.76
CA GLY A 229 -16.66 16.99 11.85
C GLY A 229 -17.32 17.45 10.57
N SER A 230 -16.56 18.07 9.67
CA SER A 230 -17.05 18.64 8.41
C SER A 230 -16.09 18.36 7.27
N LEU A 231 -16.64 17.97 6.13
CA LEU A 231 -15.94 17.83 4.86
C LEU A 231 -16.52 18.82 3.83
N PRO A 232 -15.77 19.15 2.77
CA PRO A 232 -16.28 20.05 1.74
C PRO A 232 -17.52 19.45 1.09
N LYS A 233 -18.46 20.31 0.66
CA LYS A 233 -19.63 19.90 -0.11
C LYS A 233 -19.27 19.14 -1.39
N ARG A 234 -18.10 19.44 -1.94
CA ARG A 234 -17.53 18.74 -3.07
C ARG A 234 -16.96 17.39 -2.62
N ARG A 235 -17.33 16.33 -3.28
CA ARG A 235 -16.86 14.98 -3.00
C ARG A 235 -15.40 14.78 -3.39
N ILE A 236 -14.75 13.87 -2.68
CA ILE A 236 -13.36 13.49 -2.92
C ILE A 236 -13.36 11.98 -3.22
N PRO A 237 -13.52 11.61 -4.50
CA PRO A 237 -13.53 10.20 -4.89
C PRO A 237 -12.11 9.62 -4.78
N LEU A 238 -11.93 8.70 -3.85
CA LEU A 238 -10.68 7.99 -3.63
C LEU A 238 -10.77 6.58 -4.21
N PRO A 239 -9.83 6.16 -5.07
CA PRO A 239 -9.75 4.76 -5.51
C PRO A 239 -9.29 3.90 -4.34
N TYR A 240 -9.91 2.71 -4.13
CA TYR A 240 -9.59 1.88 -2.97
C TYR A 240 -9.38 0.40 -3.28
N VAL A 241 -8.77 -0.27 -2.31
CA VAL A 241 -8.69 -1.73 -2.21
C VAL A 241 -8.55 -2.15 -0.73
N ASP A 242 -9.05 -3.34 -0.38
CA ASP A 242 -8.87 -3.91 0.97
C ASP A 242 -7.46 -4.48 1.16
N VAL A 243 -6.87 -4.26 2.32
CA VAL A 243 -5.52 -4.74 2.67
C VAL A 243 -5.39 -6.26 2.59
N ARG A 244 -6.47 -7.00 2.88
CA ARG A 244 -6.50 -8.47 2.81
C ARG A 244 -6.50 -8.95 1.38
N ASP A 245 -7.13 -8.21 0.46
CA ASP A 245 -7.10 -8.51 -0.97
C ASP A 245 -5.71 -8.22 -1.54
N VAL A 246 -5.07 -7.14 -1.07
CA VAL A 246 -3.66 -6.85 -1.39
C VAL A 246 -2.75 -7.98 -0.89
N ALA A 247 -2.94 -8.45 0.34
CA ALA A 247 -2.14 -9.54 0.90
C ALA A 247 -2.33 -10.84 0.12
N CYS A 248 -3.57 -11.20 -0.19
CA CYS A 248 -3.90 -12.36 -1.02
C CYS A 248 -3.20 -12.29 -2.38
N ALA A 249 -3.28 -11.16 -3.09
CA ALA A 249 -2.63 -10.99 -4.39
C ALA A 249 -1.10 -11.21 -4.32
N HIS A 250 -0.42 -10.71 -3.29
CA HIS A 250 1.02 -10.94 -3.11
C HIS A 250 1.35 -12.42 -2.93
N VAL A 251 0.59 -13.12 -2.08
CA VAL A 251 0.89 -14.50 -1.72
C VAL A 251 0.52 -15.47 -2.85
N GLU A 252 -0.62 -15.25 -3.50
CA GLU A 252 -1.03 -16.06 -4.66
C GLU A 252 -0.07 -15.90 -5.85
N SER A 253 0.57 -14.73 -5.99
CA SER A 253 1.54 -14.50 -7.05
C SER A 253 2.83 -15.32 -6.90
N LEU A 254 3.18 -15.80 -5.70
CA LEU A 254 4.48 -16.46 -5.46
C LEU A 254 4.69 -17.70 -6.33
N LYS A 255 3.67 -18.53 -6.47
CA LYS A 255 3.74 -19.80 -7.21
C LYS A 255 2.95 -19.83 -8.51
N ASN A 256 2.23 -18.79 -8.81
CA ASN A 256 1.40 -18.74 -10.00
C ASN A 256 2.23 -18.30 -11.22
N PRO A 257 2.47 -19.17 -12.19
CA PRO A 257 3.30 -18.83 -13.35
C PRO A 257 2.65 -17.78 -14.27
N LYS A 258 1.32 -17.61 -14.22
CA LYS A 258 0.62 -16.56 -14.98
C LYS A 258 1.00 -15.15 -14.52
N THR A 259 1.62 -15.03 -13.35
CA THR A 259 2.00 -13.73 -12.81
C THR A 259 3.46 -13.35 -13.09
N ASN A 260 4.22 -14.22 -13.76
CA ASN A 260 5.60 -13.96 -14.12
C ASN A 260 5.66 -12.86 -15.19
N GLY A 261 6.45 -11.82 -14.94
CA GLY A 261 6.58 -10.68 -15.85
C GLY A 261 5.37 -9.75 -15.87
N GLU A 262 4.46 -9.82 -14.87
CA GLU A 262 3.19 -9.13 -14.87
C GLU A 262 3.08 -8.01 -13.83
N ARG A 263 2.33 -6.96 -14.21
CA ARG A 263 1.88 -5.88 -13.33
C ARG A 263 0.41 -6.08 -12.98
N TYR A 264 0.03 -5.76 -11.75
CA TYR A 264 -1.36 -5.87 -11.29
C TYR A 264 -1.81 -4.60 -10.59
N ILE A 265 -2.81 -3.92 -11.17
CA ILE A 265 -3.52 -2.87 -10.47
C ILE A 265 -4.52 -3.51 -9.49
N LEU A 266 -4.42 -3.18 -8.21
CA LEU A 266 -5.43 -3.57 -7.24
C LEU A 266 -6.36 -2.39 -6.97
N HIS A 267 -7.55 -2.45 -7.57
CA HIS A 267 -8.56 -1.40 -7.55
C HIS A 267 -9.95 -2.00 -7.48
N ASN A 268 -10.75 -1.59 -6.51
CA ASN A 268 -12.13 -2.04 -6.33
C ASN A 268 -13.13 -0.88 -6.34
N GLY A 269 -12.95 0.06 -7.25
CA GLY A 269 -13.82 1.21 -7.40
C GLY A 269 -13.39 2.44 -6.59
N TYR A 270 -14.26 3.42 -6.56
CA TYR A 270 -14.06 4.70 -5.89
C TYR A 270 -15.04 4.87 -4.75
N PHE A 271 -14.63 5.56 -3.70
CA PHE A 271 -15.48 5.93 -2.59
C PHE A 271 -15.26 7.37 -2.14
N ASP A 272 -16.29 7.99 -1.60
CA ASP A 272 -16.18 9.18 -0.76
C ASP A 272 -16.28 8.76 0.71
N LEU A 273 -15.34 9.21 1.53
CA LEU A 273 -15.25 8.74 2.91
C LEU A 273 -16.48 9.11 3.74
N ALA A 274 -17.04 10.31 3.55
CA ALA A 274 -18.21 10.70 4.34
C ALA A 274 -19.45 9.91 3.93
N ASP A 275 -19.65 9.71 2.63
CA ASP A 275 -20.78 8.91 2.14
C ASP A 275 -20.69 7.47 2.65
N ALA A 276 -19.50 6.84 2.53
CA ALA A 276 -19.27 5.48 3.03
C ALA A 276 -19.46 5.34 4.55
N LEU A 277 -19.07 6.35 5.33
CA LEU A 277 -19.32 6.36 6.78
C LEU A 277 -20.82 6.51 7.09
N GLN A 278 -21.58 7.30 6.32
CA GLN A 278 -23.02 7.44 6.54
C GLN A 278 -23.78 6.12 6.31
N GLU A 279 -23.34 5.26 5.40
CA GLU A 279 -23.91 3.92 5.21
C GLU A 279 -23.79 3.03 6.45
N LEU A 280 -22.73 3.22 7.25
CA LEU A 280 -22.46 2.45 8.47
C LEU A 280 -22.98 3.13 9.74
N LYS A 281 -23.65 4.27 9.62
CA LYS A 281 -23.98 5.14 10.76
C LYS A 281 -24.77 4.45 11.86
N GLU A 282 -25.79 3.68 11.52
CA GLU A 282 -26.67 3.01 12.49
C GLU A 282 -25.92 1.90 13.25
N GLU A 283 -25.01 1.20 12.58
CA GLU A 283 -24.21 0.12 13.17
C GLU A 283 -23.24 0.64 14.26
N PHE A 284 -22.77 1.88 14.11
CA PHE A 284 -21.75 2.45 14.99
C PHE A 284 -22.28 3.53 15.96
N LEU A 285 -23.56 3.51 16.32
CA LEU A 285 -24.06 4.39 17.37
C LEU A 285 -23.46 4.04 18.75
N PRO A 286 -23.16 5.02 19.61
CA PRO A 286 -23.30 6.48 19.43
C PRO A 286 -22.11 7.17 18.73
N LEU A 287 -21.04 6.45 18.40
CA LEU A 287 -19.80 6.98 17.81
C LEU A 287 -20.09 7.80 16.54
N SER A 288 -20.95 7.28 15.67
CA SER A 288 -21.30 7.88 14.38
C SER A 288 -21.98 9.25 14.44
N LYS A 289 -22.47 9.66 15.62
CA LYS A 289 -23.02 11.01 15.83
C LYS A 289 -22.03 12.13 15.54
N LYS A 290 -20.72 11.82 15.68
CA LYS A 290 -19.61 12.76 15.48
C LYS A 290 -18.98 12.64 14.08
N TRP A 291 -19.45 11.74 13.23
CA TRP A 291 -18.85 11.51 11.92
C TRP A 291 -19.08 12.68 10.96
N PRO A 292 -18.12 12.92 10.05
CA PRO A 292 -18.16 14.08 9.17
C PRO A 292 -19.35 14.04 8.21
N LYS A 293 -19.79 15.23 7.84
CA LYS A 293 -20.84 15.46 6.82
C LYS A 293 -20.30 16.43 5.78
N HIS A 294 -20.85 16.33 4.56
CA HIS A 294 -20.58 17.29 3.50
C HIS A 294 -21.38 18.59 3.68
N ASN A 295 -20.97 19.41 4.65
CA ASN A 295 -21.67 20.65 5.00
C ASN A 295 -20.82 21.93 4.90
N MET A 296 -19.50 21.78 4.68
CA MET A 296 -18.59 22.93 4.56
C MET A 296 -18.55 23.45 3.12
N PRO A 297 -18.75 24.74 2.88
CA PRO A 297 -18.53 25.34 1.57
C PRO A 297 -17.12 25.06 1.07
N THR A 298 -16.97 24.65 -0.18
CA THR A 298 -15.69 24.20 -0.76
C THR A 298 -14.61 25.26 -0.67
N PHE A 299 -14.96 26.55 -0.86
CA PHE A 299 -13.98 27.64 -0.78
C PHE A 299 -13.42 27.83 0.64
N ILE A 300 -14.23 27.59 1.68
CA ILE A 300 -13.75 27.64 3.08
C ILE A 300 -12.77 26.50 3.32
N PHE A 301 -13.06 25.32 2.81
CA PHE A 301 -12.15 24.18 2.93
C PHE A 301 -10.82 24.44 2.22
N GLN A 302 -10.85 25.06 1.03
CA GLN A 302 -9.67 25.49 0.31
C GLN A 302 -8.86 26.55 1.08
N LEU A 303 -9.51 27.51 1.73
CA LEU A 303 -8.84 28.47 2.61
C LEU A 303 -8.17 27.77 3.81
N LEU A 304 -8.81 26.79 4.42
CA LEU A 304 -8.22 26.01 5.52
C LEU A 304 -6.99 25.24 5.08
N SER A 305 -6.90 24.84 3.81
CA SER A 305 -5.75 24.12 3.27
C SER A 305 -4.44 24.92 3.28
N PHE A 306 -4.50 26.24 3.41
CA PHE A 306 -3.30 27.07 3.60
C PHE A 306 -2.73 26.99 5.03
N PHE A 307 -3.54 26.55 6.00
CA PHE A 307 -3.17 26.54 7.41
C PHE A 307 -3.17 25.15 8.05
N ARG A 308 -3.73 24.13 7.37
CA ARG A 308 -3.91 22.78 7.89
C ARG A 308 -3.44 21.76 6.88
N GLU A 309 -2.47 20.93 7.26
CA GLU A 309 -1.90 19.89 6.41
C GLU A 309 -2.91 18.82 6.00
N ASP A 310 -3.84 18.42 6.90
CA ASP A 310 -4.89 17.48 6.58
C ASP A 310 -5.87 18.02 5.51
N ALA A 311 -6.24 19.31 5.60
CA ALA A 311 -7.05 19.97 4.59
C ALA A 311 -6.30 20.11 3.27
N LYS A 312 -5.00 20.46 3.31
CA LYS A 312 -4.13 20.58 2.12
C LYS A 312 -4.05 19.24 1.36
N MET A 313 -3.81 18.16 2.08
CA MET A 313 -3.75 16.83 1.48
C MET A 313 -5.10 16.41 0.87
N LEU A 314 -6.22 16.63 1.57
CA LEU A 314 -7.55 16.36 1.02
C LEU A 314 -7.86 17.21 -0.20
N THR A 315 -7.45 18.51 -0.19
CA THR A 315 -7.66 19.40 -1.31
C THR A 315 -6.93 18.94 -2.58
N SER A 316 -5.74 18.33 -2.43
CA SER A 316 -5.00 17.78 -3.57
C SER A 316 -5.69 16.61 -4.27
N PHE A 317 -6.57 15.90 -3.56
CA PHE A 317 -7.41 14.84 -4.12
C PHE A 317 -8.81 15.30 -4.53
N MET A 318 -9.12 16.58 -4.37
CA MET A 318 -10.38 17.17 -4.83
C MET A 318 -10.36 17.31 -6.36
N GLY A 319 -10.98 16.38 -7.04
CA GLY A 319 -11.18 16.45 -8.47
C GLY A 319 -12.05 17.64 -8.95
N PRO A 320 -12.34 17.77 -10.23
CA PRO A 320 -13.21 18.82 -10.77
C PRO A 320 -14.65 18.73 -10.23
N SER A 321 -15.44 19.79 -10.35
CA SER A 321 -16.77 19.91 -9.74
C SER A 321 -17.81 18.87 -10.22
N HIS A 322 -17.58 18.25 -11.39
CA HIS A 322 -18.48 17.23 -11.94
C HIS A 322 -18.39 15.85 -11.26
N GLY A 323 -17.38 15.63 -10.37
CA GLY A 323 -17.24 14.38 -9.62
C GLY A 323 -16.90 13.13 -10.45
N LYS A 324 -16.68 13.28 -11.76
CA LYS A 324 -16.30 12.15 -12.62
C LYS A 324 -14.82 11.83 -12.46
N VAL A 325 -14.49 10.57 -12.54
CA VAL A 325 -13.13 10.03 -12.43
C VAL A 325 -12.75 9.29 -13.70
N ARG A 326 -11.46 9.19 -13.98
CA ARG A 326 -10.94 8.36 -15.06
C ARG A 326 -11.14 6.90 -14.72
N GLU A 327 -11.55 6.10 -15.68
CA GLU A 327 -11.71 4.67 -15.50
C GLU A 327 -10.37 3.99 -15.25
N ILE A 328 -10.35 3.03 -14.31
CA ILE A 328 -9.23 2.13 -14.05
C ILE A 328 -9.70 0.71 -14.37
N ILE A 329 -9.04 0.05 -15.30
CA ILE A 329 -9.29 -1.34 -15.66
C ILE A 329 -8.29 -2.22 -14.91
N SER A 330 -8.79 -3.14 -14.10
CA SER A 330 -7.99 -4.03 -13.24
C SER A 330 -8.51 -5.48 -13.23
N THR A 331 -8.97 -5.97 -14.39
CA THR A 331 -9.55 -7.32 -14.52
C THR A 331 -8.50 -8.43 -14.43
N LYS A 332 -7.25 -8.14 -14.78
CA LYS A 332 -6.13 -9.10 -14.78
C LYS A 332 -5.97 -9.84 -13.45
N VAL A 333 -6.20 -9.17 -12.33
CA VAL A 333 -6.15 -9.78 -10.99
C VAL A 333 -7.21 -10.88 -10.83
N THR A 334 -8.43 -10.63 -11.27
CA THR A 334 -9.51 -11.62 -11.21
C THR A 334 -9.20 -12.81 -12.13
N ASP A 335 -8.72 -12.54 -13.34
CA ASP A 335 -8.47 -13.56 -14.37
C ASP A 335 -7.28 -14.47 -14.03
N HIS A 336 -6.21 -13.91 -13.46
CA HIS A 336 -4.99 -14.66 -13.15
C HIS A 336 -4.95 -15.22 -11.73
N LEU A 337 -5.48 -14.47 -10.75
CA LEU A 337 -5.40 -14.82 -9.34
C LEU A 337 -6.74 -15.30 -8.74
N GLY A 338 -7.84 -15.21 -9.51
CA GLY A 338 -9.18 -15.57 -9.02
C GLY A 338 -9.65 -14.71 -7.84
N LEU A 339 -9.06 -13.51 -7.67
CA LEU A 339 -9.34 -12.64 -6.55
C LEU A 339 -10.76 -12.06 -6.64
N ARG A 340 -11.50 -12.16 -5.53
CA ARG A 340 -12.79 -11.49 -5.34
C ARG A 340 -12.62 -10.42 -4.29
N TYR A 341 -12.83 -9.17 -4.69
CA TYR A 341 -12.66 -8.02 -3.81
C TYR A 341 -13.74 -7.93 -2.72
N ARG A 342 -13.32 -7.53 -1.54
CA ARG A 342 -14.20 -7.17 -0.43
C ARG A 342 -14.90 -5.85 -0.70
N THR A 343 -16.17 -5.74 -0.28
CA THR A 343 -16.94 -4.51 -0.46
C THR A 343 -16.32 -3.34 0.34
N MET A 344 -16.61 -2.10 -0.08
CA MET A 344 -16.20 -0.89 0.65
C MET A 344 -16.76 -0.90 2.08
N SER A 345 -18.04 -1.22 2.23
CA SER A 345 -18.71 -1.24 3.53
C SER A 345 -18.07 -2.25 4.49
N ASP A 346 -17.71 -3.46 4.01
CA ASP A 346 -17.02 -4.46 4.83
C ASP A 346 -15.61 -4.00 5.19
N SER A 347 -14.88 -3.44 4.24
CA SER A 347 -13.51 -2.95 4.46
C SER A 347 -13.48 -1.81 5.48
N LEU A 348 -14.41 -0.85 5.38
CA LEU A 348 -14.51 0.28 6.29
C LEU A 348 -15.03 -0.15 7.67
N ARG A 349 -16.04 -1.02 7.72
CA ARG A 349 -16.56 -1.63 8.96
C ARG A 349 -15.45 -2.28 9.76
N ASP A 350 -14.68 -3.16 9.12
CA ASP A 350 -13.59 -3.88 9.77
C ASP A 350 -12.44 -2.94 10.18
N THR A 351 -12.20 -1.89 9.40
CA THR A 351 -11.25 -0.82 9.79
C THR A 351 -11.66 -0.17 11.10
N ILE A 352 -12.92 0.29 11.20
CA ILE A 352 -13.45 0.95 12.41
C ILE A 352 -13.45 -0.02 13.60
N ASN A 353 -13.89 -1.26 13.39
CA ASN A 353 -13.88 -2.30 14.43
C ASN A 353 -12.45 -2.58 14.92
N SER A 354 -11.46 -2.57 14.06
CA SER A 354 -10.06 -2.72 14.46
C SER A 354 -9.58 -1.55 15.33
N PHE A 355 -9.97 -0.32 15.02
CA PHE A 355 -9.65 0.85 15.84
C PHE A 355 -10.27 0.74 17.23
N LYS A 356 -11.53 0.28 17.34
CA LYS A 356 -12.21 0.03 18.63
C LYS A 356 -11.48 -1.06 19.42
N LYS A 357 -11.24 -2.22 18.80
CA LYS A 357 -10.57 -3.38 19.42
C LYS A 357 -9.17 -3.03 19.93
N LEU A 358 -8.45 -2.16 19.25
CA LEU A 358 -7.10 -1.70 19.60
C LEU A 358 -7.11 -0.50 20.57
N GLY A 359 -8.27 -0.06 21.05
CA GLY A 359 -8.40 1.08 21.98
C GLY A 359 -8.02 2.43 21.39
N MET A 360 -8.01 2.56 20.05
CA MET A 360 -7.64 3.78 19.37
C MET A 360 -8.79 4.80 19.29
N ILE A 361 -10.01 4.31 19.29
CA ILE A 361 -11.27 5.10 19.36
C ILE A 361 -12.19 4.48 20.42
N LYS A 362 -13.05 5.33 21.01
CA LYS A 362 -13.98 4.93 22.08
C LYS A 362 -15.41 4.99 21.62
#